data_a9ff13a6918e402ab7730129d7026e32
#
_entry.id   a9ff13a6918e402ab7730129d7026e32
#
_cell.length_a   1.000
_cell.length_b   1.000
_cell.length_c   1.000
_cell.angle_alpha   90.00
_cell.angle_beta   90.00
_cell.angle_gamma   90.00
#
_symmetry.space_group_name_H-M   'P 1'
#
loop_
_entity.id
_entity.type
_entity.pdbx_description
1 polymer ?
#
loop_
_entity_poly.entity_id
_entity_poly.type
_entity_poly.pdbx_seq_one_letter_code
_entity_poly.pdbx_strand_id
1 'polypeptide(L)'
;DGQLRTLDPNDNGEQQFSFTEGELFITLQGDVRFEPNRNLDHALNEDIVKLIVVTSSDSDNDVLTSTVTLTITDGDIPTIDAVPSVTLSETNLNDGSAPSGSAVSQTETITYTNQSDDVTSFRIEP
;
A
#
# COMPACT_ATOMS: atom_id res chain seq x y z
N ASP A 1 -6.12 18.26 -0.48
CA ASP A 1 -7.12 18.78 -1.41
C ASP A 1 -7.58 20.22 -1.08
N GLY A 2 -7.21 20.75 0.10
CA GLY A 2 -7.48 22.12 0.54
C GLY A 2 -8.96 22.49 0.71
N GLN A 3 -9.85 21.49 0.78
CA GLN A 3 -11.28 21.74 0.97
C GLN A 3 -11.59 21.95 2.45
N LEU A 4 -12.32 23.03 2.75
CA LEU A 4 -12.89 23.26 4.06
C LEU A 4 -14.07 22.29 4.28
N ARG A 5 -14.06 21.61 5.40
CA ARG A 5 -15.12 20.69 5.84
C ARG A 5 -15.55 21.11 7.24
N THR A 6 -16.85 21.14 7.49
CA THR A 6 -17.41 21.58 8.77
C THR A 6 -18.07 20.41 9.47
N LEU A 7 -17.80 20.23 10.77
CA LEU A 7 -18.52 19.28 11.61
C LEU A 7 -19.95 19.78 11.84
N ASP A 8 -20.92 18.86 11.81
CA ASP A 8 -22.29 19.14 12.22
C ASP A 8 -22.34 19.20 13.75
N PRO A 9 -22.69 20.37 14.34
CA PRO A 9 -22.74 20.51 15.80
C PRO A 9 -23.87 19.72 16.46
N ASN A 10 -24.81 19.16 15.70
CA ASN A 10 -25.92 18.35 16.21
C ASN A 10 -25.63 16.84 16.14
N ASP A 11 -24.54 16.44 15.47
CA ASP A 11 -24.11 15.04 15.41
C ASP A 11 -23.04 14.78 16.47
N ASN A 12 -23.39 14.07 17.53
CA ASN A 12 -22.49 13.72 18.63
C ASN A 12 -21.67 12.44 18.35
N GLY A 13 -21.84 11.84 17.17
CA GLY A 13 -21.08 10.66 16.74
C GLY A 13 -19.78 10.98 16.00
N GLU A 14 -19.16 9.95 15.43
CA GLU A 14 -18.07 10.12 14.48
C GLU A 14 -18.61 10.65 13.16
N GLN A 15 -18.05 11.74 12.69
CA GLN A 15 -18.37 12.34 11.39
C GLN A 15 -17.25 11.98 10.40
N GLN A 16 -17.62 11.45 9.26
CA GLN A 16 -16.72 10.88 8.27
C GLN A 16 -16.41 11.87 7.15
N PHE A 17 -15.14 11.94 6.78
CA PHE A 17 -14.64 12.76 5.68
C PHE A 17 -13.71 11.94 4.78
N SER A 18 -14.05 11.86 3.49
CA SER A 18 -13.26 11.12 2.50
C SER A 18 -12.08 11.94 1.99
N PHE A 19 -10.92 11.30 1.91
CA PHE A 19 -9.69 11.79 1.28
C PHE A 19 -9.22 10.79 0.22
N THR A 20 -8.27 11.20 -0.60
CA THR A 20 -7.65 10.32 -1.59
C THR A 20 -6.98 9.10 -0.94
N GLU A 21 -6.42 9.30 0.26
CA GLU A 21 -5.64 8.31 0.98
C GLU A 21 -6.46 7.45 1.95
N GLY A 22 -7.71 7.80 2.22
CA GLY A 22 -8.58 7.07 3.16
C GLY A 22 -9.70 7.91 3.75
N GLU A 23 -10.24 7.43 4.86
CA GLU A 23 -11.37 8.04 5.55
C GLU A 23 -10.93 8.59 6.91
N LEU A 24 -11.24 9.86 7.14
CA LEU A 24 -11.02 10.54 8.42
C LEU A 24 -12.33 10.58 9.20
N PHE A 25 -12.28 10.19 10.46
CA PHE A 25 -13.39 10.25 11.41
C PHE A 25 -13.03 11.20 12.53
N ILE A 26 -13.92 12.15 12.81
CA ILE A 26 -13.72 13.15 13.85
C ILE A 26 -15.01 13.25 14.70
N THR A 27 -14.85 13.35 16.01
CA THR A 27 -15.94 13.67 16.94
C THR A 27 -15.92 15.15 17.34
N LEU A 28 -17.04 15.67 17.84
CA LEU A 28 -17.09 17.02 18.44
C LEU A 28 -16.21 17.16 19.69
N GLN A 29 -15.86 16.05 20.35
CA GLN A 29 -14.95 16.02 21.49
C GLN A 29 -13.47 16.11 21.10
N GLY A 30 -13.18 16.01 19.80
CA GLY A 30 -11.83 16.11 19.27
C GLY A 30 -11.11 14.77 19.10
N ASP A 31 -11.84 13.64 19.24
CA ASP A 31 -11.26 12.34 18.90
C ASP A 31 -11.08 12.26 17.38
N VAL A 32 -9.93 11.76 16.95
CA VAL A 32 -9.57 11.64 15.54
C VAL A 32 -9.14 10.21 15.25
N ARG A 33 -9.72 9.61 14.21
CA ARG A 33 -9.37 8.28 13.71
C ARG A 33 -9.25 8.34 12.19
N PHE A 34 -8.27 7.66 11.62
CA PHE A 34 -8.07 7.56 10.18
C PHE A 34 -7.99 6.10 9.75
N GLU A 35 -8.71 5.77 8.69
CA GLU A 35 -8.66 4.47 8.02
C GLU A 35 -8.05 4.65 6.63
N PRO A 36 -6.81 4.21 6.39
CA PRO A 36 -6.18 4.33 5.08
C PRO A 36 -6.84 3.40 4.07
N ASN A 37 -6.85 3.82 2.81
CA ASN A 37 -7.24 2.95 1.71
C ASN A 37 -6.25 1.78 1.59
N ARG A 38 -6.75 0.64 1.11
CA ARG A 38 -5.88 -0.48 0.77
C ARG A 38 -5.07 -0.14 -0.48
N ASN A 39 -3.85 -0.67 -0.55
CA ASN A 39 -2.97 -0.55 -1.71
C ASN A 39 -2.68 0.92 -2.08
N LEU A 40 -2.35 1.74 -1.08
CA LEU A 40 -1.84 3.08 -1.34
C LEU A 40 -0.50 2.98 -2.06
N ASP A 41 -0.36 3.75 -3.13
CA ASP A 41 0.89 3.83 -3.88
C ASP A 41 1.83 4.80 -3.17
N HIS A 42 2.78 4.26 -2.43
CA HIS A 42 3.87 4.99 -1.81
C HIS A 42 5.03 5.15 -2.80
N ALA A 43 5.71 6.29 -2.77
CA ALA A 43 7.03 6.36 -3.40
C ALA A 43 7.99 5.46 -2.59
N LEU A 44 8.95 4.83 -3.26
CA LEU A 44 9.84 3.83 -2.65
C LEU A 44 10.49 4.34 -1.35
N ASN A 45 10.16 3.71 -0.22
CA ASN A 45 10.59 4.05 1.14
C ASN A 45 10.18 5.46 1.60
N GLU A 46 9.06 5.98 1.10
CA GLU A 46 8.55 7.28 1.52
C GLU A 46 7.17 7.15 2.18
N ASP A 47 7.02 7.79 3.33
CA ASP A 47 5.74 7.89 4.02
C ASP A 47 4.83 8.92 3.34
N ILE A 48 3.52 8.68 3.36
CA ILE A 48 2.54 9.69 2.99
C ILE A 48 2.25 10.55 4.22
N VAL A 49 2.59 11.84 4.15
CA VAL A 49 2.35 12.79 5.23
C VAL A 49 1.27 13.80 4.83
N LYS A 50 0.22 13.91 5.65
CA LYS A 50 -0.86 14.88 5.48
C LYS A 50 -0.97 15.80 6.70
N LEU A 51 -1.16 17.08 6.43
CA LEU A 51 -1.46 18.08 7.46
C LEU A 51 -2.94 18.43 7.41
N ILE A 52 -3.63 18.21 8.50
CA ILE A 52 -5.05 18.52 8.68
C ILE A 52 -5.13 19.71 9.62
N VAL A 53 -5.57 20.85 9.10
CA VAL A 53 -5.78 22.05 9.91
C VAL A 53 -7.17 22.00 10.51
N VAL A 54 -7.23 22.00 11.83
CA VAL A 54 -8.48 22.04 12.59
C VAL A 54 -8.68 23.45 13.14
N THR A 55 -9.82 24.03 12.83
CA THR A 55 -10.18 25.36 13.30
C THR A 55 -11.44 25.27 14.15
N SER A 56 -11.39 25.82 15.33
CA SER A 56 -12.52 25.97 16.27
C SER A 56 -12.83 27.44 16.45
N SER A 57 -14.11 27.80 16.52
CA SER A 57 -14.56 29.13 16.87
C SER A 57 -15.63 29.07 17.95
N ASP A 58 -15.62 30.05 18.84
CA ASP A 58 -16.64 30.20 19.87
C ASP A 58 -17.76 31.18 19.47
N SER A 59 -18.65 31.51 20.42
CA SER A 59 -19.83 32.33 20.17
C SER A 59 -19.55 33.81 19.89
N ASP A 60 -18.37 34.31 20.23
CA ASP A 60 -17.93 35.70 19.97
C ASP A 60 -16.93 35.79 18.80
N ASN A 61 -16.79 34.66 18.07
CA ASN A 61 -15.93 34.47 16.89
C ASN A 61 -14.42 34.48 17.17
N ASP A 62 -14.01 34.21 18.39
CA ASP A 62 -12.61 33.91 18.65
C ASP A 62 -12.22 32.57 17.99
N VAL A 63 -11.09 32.58 17.31
CA VAL A 63 -10.66 31.43 16.47
C VAL A 63 -9.39 30.82 17.02
N LEU A 64 -9.43 29.52 17.26
CA LEU A 64 -8.26 28.71 17.57
C LEU A 64 -7.98 27.76 16.40
N THR A 65 -6.73 27.72 15.95
CA THR A 65 -6.30 26.81 14.89
C THR A 65 -5.20 25.87 15.40
N SER A 66 -5.34 24.60 15.10
CA SER A 66 -4.35 23.57 15.39
C SER A 66 -4.11 22.70 14.15
N THR A 67 -2.98 21.99 14.14
CA THR A 67 -2.63 21.10 13.02
C THR A 67 -2.45 19.67 13.54
N VAL A 68 -3.16 18.74 12.92
CA VAL A 68 -2.97 17.30 13.09
C VAL A 68 -2.09 16.80 11.94
N THR A 69 -0.99 16.14 12.26
CA THR A 69 -0.15 15.47 11.28
C THR A 69 -0.54 14.00 11.20
N LEU A 70 -0.99 13.57 10.02
CA LEU A 70 -1.24 12.18 9.70
C LEU A 70 -0.05 11.65 8.93
N THR A 71 0.55 10.56 9.41
CA THR A 71 1.62 9.84 8.69
C THR A 71 1.13 8.43 8.39
N ILE A 72 1.14 8.05 7.12
CA ILE A 72 0.87 6.69 6.67
C ILE A 72 2.22 6.15 6.21
N THR A 73 2.75 5.21 6.98
CA THR A 73 4.06 4.62 6.69
C THR A 73 3.96 3.63 5.54
N ASP A 74 4.99 3.62 4.69
CA ASP A 74 5.16 2.56 3.70
C ASP A 74 5.27 1.21 4.42
N GLY A 75 4.62 0.20 3.87
CA GLY A 75 4.63 -1.15 4.43
C GLY A 75 5.85 -1.96 4.00
N ASP A 76 5.84 -3.23 4.37
CA ASP A 76 6.90 -4.15 3.96
C ASP A 76 6.82 -4.45 2.45
N ILE A 77 7.97 -4.45 1.78
CA ILE A 77 8.09 -4.83 0.37
C ILE A 77 7.87 -6.33 0.17
N PRO A 78 7.31 -6.76 -0.97
CA PRO A 78 7.21 -8.17 -1.30
C PRO A 78 8.57 -8.86 -1.32
N THR A 79 8.61 -10.12 -0.88
CA THR A 79 9.83 -10.93 -0.88
C THR A 79 9.71 -12.12 -1.83
N ILE A 80 10.83 -12.47 -2.47
CA ILE A 80 10.94 -13.73 -3.22
C ILE A 80 11.36 -14.81 -2.22
N ASP A 81 10.48 -15.80 -1.99
CA ASP A 81 10.71 -16.84 -1.00
C ASP A 81 11.61 -17.95 -1.53
N ALA A 82 11.46 -18.30 -2.81
CA ALA A 82 12.26 -19.31 -3.46
C ALA A 82 12.49 -19.01 -4.94
N VAL A 83 13.74 -19.12 -5.36
CA VAL A 83 14.15 -19.09 -6.76
C VAL A 83 14.63 -20.49 -7.11
N PRO A 84 13.86 -21.27 -7.87
CA PRO A 84 14.25 -22.62 -8.26
C PRO A 84 15.39 -22.59 -9.28
N SER A 85 16.12 -23.68 -9.36
CA SER A 85 17.12 -23.90 -10.41
C SER A 85 16.57 -24.87 -11.46
N VAL A 86 16.77 -24.52 -12.72
CA VAL A 86 16.41 -25.37 -13.86
C VAL A 86 17.69 -25.95 -14.45
N THR A 87 17.74 -27.29 -14.55
CA THR A 87 18.87 -27.98 -15.18
C THR A 87 18.35 -28.86 -16.30
N LEU A 88 18.83 -28.61 -17.50
CA LEU A 88 18.55 -29.42 -18.69
C LEU A 88 19.86 -30.02 -19.24
N SER A 89 19.79 -31.22 -19.79
CA SER A 89 20.94 -31.89 -20.38
C SER A 89 20.84 -31.88 -21.92
N GLU A 90 21.87 -31.43 -22.59
CA GLU A 90 21.97 -31.48 -24.05
C GLU A 90 21.96 -32.91 -24.60
N THR A 91 22.30 -33.92 -23.77
CA THR A 91 22.26 -35.30 -24.22
C THR A 91 20.87 -35.75 -24.66
N ASN A 92 19.81 -35.11 -24.18
CA ASN A 92 18.43 -35.41 -24.51
C ASN A 92 17.88 -34.72 -25.74
N LEU A 93 18.66 -33.78 -26.34
CA LEU A 93 18.30 -33.13 -27.60
C LEU A 93 18.36 -34.12 -28.76
N ASN A 94 17.71 -33.78 -29.89
CA ASN A 94 17.65 -34.65 -31.08
C ASN A 94 19.02 -35.03 -31.65
N ASP A 95 20.02 -34.20 -31.46
CA ASP A 95 21.41 -34.40 -31.84
C ASP A 95 22.33 -34.77 -30.67
N GLY A 96 21.75 -34.96 -29.51
CA GLY A 96 22.45 -35.39 -28.30
C GLY A 96 22.78 -36.89 -28.30
N SER A 97 23.58 -37.36 -27.32
CA SER A 97 24.04 -38.74 -27.23
C SER A 97 22.93 -39.71 -26.77
N ALA A 98 21.83 -39.22 -26.25
CA ALA A 98 20.66 -40.06 -25.84
C ALA A 98 19.33 -39.31 -26.18
N PRO A 99 19.02 -39.19 -27.49
CA PRO A 99 17.80 -38.49 -27.91
C PRO A 99 16.55 -39.13 -27.34
N SER A 100 15.60 -38.30 -26.88
CA SER A 100 14.33 -38.73 -26.29
C SER A 100 14.39 -39.50 -24.95
N GLY A 101 15.53 -39.53 -24.29
CA GLY A 101 15.68 -40.25 -23.01
C GLY A 101 15.00 -39.56 -21.82
N SER A 102 14.80 -38.24 -21.90
CA SER A 102 14.17 -37.42 -20.85
C SER A 102 13.60 -36.13 -21.44
N ALA A 103 12.82 -35.40 -20.64
CA ALA A 103 12.24 -34.13 -21.06
C ALA A 103 13.34 -33.11 -21.40
N VAL A 104 13.13 -32.38 -22.51
CA VAL A 104 13.97 -31.24 -22.92
C VAL A 104 13.41 -29.90 -22.43
N SER A 105 12.41 -29.96 -21.57
CA SER A 105 11.82 -28.81 -20.89
C SER A 105 11.57 -29.13 -19.42
N GLN A 106 11.78 -28.18 -18.57
CA GLN A 106 11.48 -28.23 -17.14
C GLN A 106 10.70 -27.01 -16.74
N THR A 107 9.69 -27.18 -15.90
CA THR A 107 8.88 -26.09 -15.36
C THR A 107 9.11 -26.03 -13.86
N GLU A 108 9.43 -24.86 -13.38
CA GLU A 108 9.59 -24.55 -11.98
C GLU A 108 8.78 -23.31 -11.62
N THR A 109 8.45 -23.16 -10.35
CA THR A 109 7.65 -22.04 -9.87
C THR A 109 8.49 -21.16 -8.96
N ILE A 110 8.54 -19.85 -9.25
CA ILE A 110 9.05 -18.84 -8.33
C ILE A 110 7.95 -18.54 -7.33
N THR A 111 8.25 -18.68 -6.06
CA THR A 111 7.32 -18.32 -4.98
C THR A 111 7.71 -17.01 -4.35
N TYR A 112 6.70 -16.23 -3.97
CA TYR A 112 6.87 -14.93 -3.32
C TYR A 112 5.77 -14.72 -2.29
N THR A 113 6.05 -13.87 -1.32
CA THR A 113 5.06 -13.43 -0.34
C THR A 113 4.77 -11.95 -0.57
N ASN A 114 3.50 -11.62 -0.82
CA ASN A 114 3.01 -10.25 -0.73
C ASN A 114 3.05 -9.84 0.74
N GLN A 115 3.51 -8.62 0.98
CA GLN A 115 3.44 -7.99 2.28
C GLN A 115 2.25 -7.01 2.27
N SER A 116 2.49 -5.73 2.48
CA SER A 116 1.47 -4.69 2.37
C SER A 116 1.10 -4.37 0.93
N ASP A 117 2.04 -4.57 -0.01
CA ASP A 117 1.88 -4.27 -1.43
C ASP A 117 1.84 -5.53 -2.29
N ASP A 118 1.05 -5.47 -3.37
CA ASP A 118 0.96 -6.56 -4.33
C ASP A 118 2.08 -6.53 -5.36
N VAL A 119 2.63 -7.70 -5.68
CA VAL A 119 3.53 -7.85 -6.82
C VAL A 119 2.77 -7.64 -8.12
N THR A 120 3.12 -6.60 -8.86
CA THR A 120 2.46 -6.22 -10.13
C THR A 120 3.20 -6.70 -11.37
N SER A 121 4.49 -7.01 -11.27
CA SER A 121 5.29 -7.46 -12.41
C SER A 121 6.53 -8.24 -11.98
N PHE A 122 7.00 -9.09 -12.89
CA PHE A 122 8.31 -9.74 -12.80
C PHE A 122 9.17 -9.32 -13.98
N ARG A 123 10.44 -9.06 -13.74
CA ARG A 123 11.44 -8.81 -14.77
C ARG A 123 12.54 -9.85 -14.68
N ILE A 124 12.87 -10.47 -15.81
CA ILE A 124 13.98 -11.41 -15.93
C ILE A 124 15.04 -10.74 -16.81
N GLU A 125 16.24 -10.66 -16.30
CA GLU A 125 17.40 -10.18 -17.06
C GLU A 125 18.34 -11.37 -17.31
N PRO A 126 18.71 -11.65 -18.56
CA PRO A 126 19.61 -12.75 -18.91
C PRO A 126 21.06 -12.48 -18.53
#